data_52c990b51ab437a77a6bcb13bbd8d3f2
#
_entry.id   52c990b51ab437a77a6bcb13bbd8d3f2
#
_cell.length_a   1.000
_cell.length_b   1.000
_cell.length_c   1.000
_cell.angle_alpha   90.00
_cell.angle_beta   90.00
_cell.angle_gamma   90.00
#
_symmetry.space_group_name_H-M   'P 1'
#
loop_
_entity.id
_entity.type
_entity.pdbx_description
1 polymer ?
#
loop_
_entity_poly.entity_id
_entity_poly.type
_entity_poly.pdbx_seq_one_letter_code
_entity_poly.pdbx_strand_id
1 'polypeptide(L)'
;MSKTQAPVVNVNEVSRISTGTVLKGEINSPVDLRIDGIFEGRIFSSGRVVVGEKAEIKGEIFCENLDFWGKMDGSIYVRVTLTLKDTSRVKADLHIQHLVVEYGAHFDGQCSTLAEGEFEKVSGTGPKAE
;
A
#
# COMPACT_ATOMS: atom_id res chain seq x y z
N MET A 1 5.75 15.51 18.98
CA MET A 1 5.45 15.32 18.62
C MET A 1 4.78 15.27 18.24
N SER A 2 4.50 15.23 18.01
CA SER A 2 3.90 14.96 17.62
C SER A 2 3.38 14.86 17.05
N LYS A 3 3.31 14.71 16.73
CA LYS A 3 2.74 14.39 16.18
C LYS A 3 2.31 13.77 15.70
N THR A 4 2.80 13.51 15.79
CA THR A 4 2.37 12.64 15.18
C THR A 4 1.04 12.55 14.80
N GLN A 5 0.65 13.13 14.59
CA GLN A 5 -0.49 13.05 14.25
C GLN A 5 -0.82 13.42 12.96
N ALA A 6 -0.55 13.72 12.09
CA ALA A 6 -1.06 13.93 10.78
C ALA A 6 -1.83 12.73 10.26
N PRO A 7 -2.84 12.34 10.90
CA PRO A 7 -3.50 11.08 10.56
C PRO A 7 -4.10 11.04 9.15
N VAL A 8 -4.45 12.17 8.60
CA VAL A 8 -4.99 12.18 7.25
C VAL A 8 -4.23 13.18 6.41
N VAL A 9 -3.71 12.72 5.29
CA VAL A 9 -2.98 13.57 4.36
C VAL A 9 -3.75 13.61 3.06
N ASN A 10 -4.11 14.80 2.62
CA ASN A 10 -4.78 15.00 1.34
C ASN A 10 -3.87 15.81 0.44
N VAL A 11 -3.58 15.26 -0.73
CA VAL A 11 -2.66 15.88 -1.66
C VAL A 11 -3.26 15.91 -3.05
N ASN A 12 -2.79 16.82 -3.88
CA ASN A 12 -3.26 16.95 -5.24
C ASN A 12 -2.24 16.47 -6.26
N GLU A 13 -1.09 16.07 -5.80
CA GLU A 13 -0.02 15.59 -6.65
C GLU A 13 0.61 14.39 -6.00
N VAL A 14 1.65 13.84 -6.62
CA VAL A 14 2.38 12.74 -6.01
C VAL A 14 2.86 13.16 -4.64
N SER A 15 2.53 12.37 -3.65
CA SER A 15 2.95 12.61 -2.29
C SER A 15 4.09 11.67 -1.95
N ARG A 16 4.96 12.10 -1.08
CA ARG A 16 6.14 11.31 -0.77
C ARG A 16 6.46 11.31 0.71
N ILE A 17 6.72 10.11 1.23
CA ILE A 17 7.23 9.94 2.60
C ILE A 17 8.69 9.55 2.47
N SER A 18 9.56 10.43 2.89
CA SER A 18 11.00 10.27 2.65
C SER A 18 11.64 9.26 3.59
N THR A 19 12.77 8.73 3.15
CA THR A 19 13.57 7.80 3.95
C THR A 19 13.88 8.42 5.31
N GLY A 20 13.76 7.63 6.35
CA GLY A 20 14.00 8.09 7.70
C GLY A 20 12.78 8.66 8.41
N THR A 21 11.72 8.90 7.66
CA THR A 21 10.48 9.41 8.24
C THR A 21 9.68 8.24 8.81
N VAL A 22 9.13 8.42 9.99
CA VAL A 22 8.23 7.45 10.60
C VAL A 22 6.86 8.10 10.72
N LEU A 23 5.86 7.47 10.13
CA LEU A 23 4.52 8.02 10.13
C LEU A 23 3.55 6.95 10.57
N LYS A 24 2.63 7.30 11.44
CA LYS A 24 1.58 6.39 11.90
C LYS A 24 0.24 7.03 11.67
N GLY A 25 -0.74 6.23 11.32
CA GLY A 25 -2.09 6.72 11.15
C GLY A 25 -2.68 6.26 9.83
N GLU A 26 -3.34 7.19 9.15
CA GLU A 26 -4.06 6.87 7.93
C GLU A 26 -3.71 7.88 6.85
N ILE A 27 -3.41 7.37 5.67
CA ILE A 27 -3.16 8.23 4.51
C ILE A 27 -4.26 7.98 3.51
N ASN A 28 -4.79 9.07 2.99
CA ASN A 28 -5.81 9.03 1.97
C ASN A 28 -5.36 9.92 0.84
N SER A 29 -5.00 9.34 -0.28
CA SER A 29 -4.45 10.10 -1.41
C SER A 29 -5.27 9.84 -2.66
N PRO A 30 -5.76 10.87 -3.32
CA PRO A 30 -6.48 10.70 -4.58
C PRO A 30 -5.54 10.48 -5.76
N VAL A 31 -4.25 10.63 -5.55
CA VAL A 31 -3.26 10.52 -6.63
C VAL A 31 -2.14 9.59 -6.19
N ASP A 32 -1.09 9.52 -6.99
CA ASP A 32 0.02 8.63 -6.73
C ASP A 32 0.73 8.98 -5.42
N LEU A 33 1.24 7.97 -4.76
CA LEU A 33 1.90 8.10 -3.46
C LEU A 33 3.20 7.31 -3.50
N ARG A 34 4.28 7.91 -3.00
CA ARG A 34 5.55 7.22 -2.88
C ARG A 34 5.99 7.18 -1.43
N ILE A 35 6.37 6.00 -0.95
CA ILE A 35 6.79 5.80 0.43
C ILE A 35 8.21 5.24 0.43
N ASP A 36 9.11 5.98 1.05
CA ASP A 36 10.49 5.55 1.25
C ASP A 36 10.84 5.42 2.72
N GLY A 37 9.94 5.79 3.60
CA GLY A 37 10.14 5.73 5.04
C GLY A 37 9.40 4.59 5.69
N ILE A 38 9.08 4.75 6.96
CA ILE A 38 8.39 3.74 7.76
C ILE A 38 6.96 4.22 8.00
N PHE A 39 6.01 3.36 7.72
CA PHE A 39 4.60 3.69 7.91
C PHE A 39 3.89 2.58 8.66
N GLU A 40 3.05 2.96 9.63
CA GLU A 40 2.15 2.04 10.32
C GLU A 40 0.74 2.56 10.21
N GLY A 41 -0.19 1.70 9.78
CA GLY A 41 -1.58 2.08 9.71
C GLY A 41 -2.21 1.68 8.39
N ARG A 42 -3.02 2.55 7.85
CA ARG A 42 -3.75 2.27 6.62
C ARG A 42 -3.44 3.29 5.56
N ILE A 43 -3.29 2.80 4.34
CA ILE A 43 -3.06 3.64 3.18
C ILE A 43 -4.19 3.38 2.19
N PHE A 44 -4.86 4.45 1.78
CA PHE A 44 -5.87 4.40 0.75
C PHE A 44 -5.42 5.32 -0.39
N SER A 45 -5.30 4.77 -1.57
CA SER A 45 -4.95 5.57 -2.73
C SER A 45 -5.81 5.18 -3.92
N SER A 46 -6.27 6.16 -4.65
CA SER A 46 -7.00 5.91 -5.90
C SER A 46 -6.07 5.78 -7.09
N GLY A 47 -4.77 5.86 -6.85
CA GLY A 47 -3.78 5.79 -7.91
C GLY A 47 -2.78 4.68 -7.67
N ARG A 48 -1.55 4.95 -8.01
CA ARG A 48 -0.45 4.02 -7.85
C ARG A 48 0.31 4.34 -6.57
N VAL A 49 0.66 3.29 -5.85
CA VAL A 49 1.52 3.44 -4.68
C VAL A 49 2.86 2.78 -5.01
N VAL A 50 3.93 3.50 -4.74
CA VAL A 50 5.28 2.99 -4.93
C VAL A 50 5.95 2.93 -3.55
N VAL A 51 6.40 1.74 -3.17
CA VAL A 51 7.07 1.55 -1.88
C VAL A 51 8.53 1.25 -2.16
N GLY A 52 9.39 2.17 -1.77
CA GLY A 52 10.80 2.09 -2.09
C GLY A 52 11.55 1.01 -1.32
N GLU A 53 12.78 0.78 -1.72
CA GLU A 53 13.60 -0.31 -1.20
C GLU A 53 13.86 -0.22 0.30
N LYS A 54 13.92 1.00 0.82
CA LYS A 54 14.19 1.21 2.25
C LYS A 54 12.94 1.39 3.08
N ALA A 55 11.80 1.32 2.45
CA ALA A 55 10.54 1.53 3.16
C ALA A 55 10.13 0.28 3.93
N GLU A 56 9.40 0.51 5.01
CA GLU A 56 8.80 -0.57 5.79
C GLU A 56 7.37 -0.18 6.11
N ILE A 57 6.45 -1.08 5.84
CA ILE A 57 5.04 -0.79 6.06
C ILE A 57 4.44 -1.88 6.93
N LYS A 58 3.72 -1.46 7.96
CA LYS A 58 2.93 -2.36 8.80
C LYS A 58 1.50 -1.90 8.76
N GLY A 59 0.61 -2.81 8.40
CA GLY A 59 -0.80 -2.49 8.37
C GLY A 59 -1.44 -2.88 7.06
N GLU A 60 -2.22 -1.97 6.47
CA GLU A 60 -3.00 -2.30 5.30
C GLU A 60 -2.79 -1.27 4.20
N ILE A 61 -2.75 -1.74 2.97
CA ILE A 61 -2.66 -0.88 1.80
C ILE A 61 -3.83 -1.19 0.88
N PHE A 62 -4.55 -0.15 0.46
CA PHE A 62 -5.65 -0.26 -0.49
C PHE A 62 -5.36 0.69 -1.65
N CYS A 63 -5.14 0.15 -2.84
CA CYS A 63 -4.81 1.01 -3.99
C CYS A 63 -5.16 0.31 -5.30
N GLU A 64 -4.96 1.04 -6.40
CA GLU A 64 -5.21 0.51 -7.74
C GLU A 64 -4.03 -0.30 -8.23
N ASN A 65 -2.85 0.28 -8.16
CA ASN A 65 -1.61 -0.37 -8.59
C ASN A 65 -0.57 -0.17 -7.51
N LEU A 66 0.21 -1.21 -7.24
CA LEU A 66 1.24 -1.13 -6.21
C LEU A 66 2.53 -1.72 -6.75
N ASP A 67 3.59 -0.94 -6.71
CA ASP A 67 4.93 -1.40 -7.01
C ASP A 67 5.71 -1.42 -5.69
N PHE A 68 6.20 -2.58 -5.31
CA PHE A 68 6.74 -2.79 -3.98
C PHE A 68 8.18 -3.26 -4.02
N TRP A 69 9.08 -2.47 -3.47
CA TRP A 69 10.51 -2.82 -3.36
C TRP A 69 10.95 -3.08 -1.92
N GLY A 70 10.15 -2.68 -0.94
CA GLY A 70 10.56 -2.67 0.46
C GLY A 70 10.04 -3.84 1.27
N LYS A 71 9.72 -3.58 2.53
CA LYS A 71 9.22 -4.60 3.47
C LYS A 71 7.78 -4.33 3.83
N MET A 72 7.02 -5.39 3.95
CA MET A 72 5.61 -5.29 4.31
C MET A 72 5.24 -6.35 5.34
N ASP A 73 4.39 -5.95 6.28
CA ASP A 73 3.80 -6.88 7.25
C ASP A 73 2.35 -6.45 7.42
N GLY A 74 1.43 -7.33 7.04
CA GLY A 74 0.00 -7.04 7.19
C GLY A 74 -0.82 -7.53 6.02
N SER A 75 -1.56 -6.63 5.38
CA SER A 75 -2.46 -7.02 4.30
C SER A 75 -2.37 -6.01 3.15
N ILE A 76 -2.48 -6.51 1.94
CA ILE A 76 -2.44 -5.68 0.74
C ILE A 76 -3.68 -5.96 -0.09
N TYR A 77 -4.38 -4.89 -0.45
CA TYR A 77 -5.57 -4.98 -1.31
C TYR A 77 -5.31 -4.11 -2.53
N VAL A 78 -5.13 -4.75 -3.67
CA VAL A 78 -4.80 -4.05 -4.91
C VAL A 78 -5.85 -4.39 -5.95
N ARG A 79 -6.44 -3.36 -6.48
CA ARG A 79 -7.56 -3.53 -7.39
C ARG A 79 -7.14 -3.97 -8.79
N VAL A 80 -5.99 -3.54 -9.25
CA VAL A 80 -5.52 -3.85 -10.59
C VAL A 80 -4.32 -4.77 -10.57
N THR A 81 -3.13 -4.24 -10.27
CA THR A 81 -1.91 -5.03 -10.34
C THR A 81 -0.97 -4.73 -9.18
N LEU A 82 -0.50 -5.79 -8.54
CA LEU A 82 0.57 -5.71 -7.56
C LEU A 82 1.84 -6.28 -8.20
N THR A 83 2.92 -5.50 -8.14
CA THR A 83 4.21 -5.97 -8.61
C THR A 83 5.18 -6.02 -7.44
N LEU A 84 5.69 -7.21 -7.15
CA LEU A 84 6.72 -7.40 -6.14
C LEU A 84 8.05 -7.38 -6.83
N LYS A 85 8.84 -6.35 -6.54
CA LYS A 85 10.12 -6.15 -7.19
C LYS A 85 11.21 -7.00 -6.53
N ASP A 86 12.36 -7.04 -7.12
CA ASP A 86 13.43 -7.95 -6.73
C ASP A 86 13.92 -7.77 -5.30
N THR A 87 13.80 -6.59 -4.73
CA THR A 87 14.23 -6.35 -3.35
C THR A 87 13.11 -6.47 -2.32
N SER A 88 11.90 -6.78 -2.76
CA SER A 88 10.75 -6.79 -1.85
C SER A 88 10.80 -7.98 -0.89
N ARG A 89 10.32 -7.73 0.32
CA ARG A 89 10.16 -8.76 1.36
C ARG A 89 8.79 -8.56 1.97
N VAL A 90 7.86 -9.40 1.58
CA VAL A 90 6.47 -9.22 1.93
C VAL A 90 5.99 -10.37 2.77
N LYS A 91 5.54 -10.06 3.99
CA LYS A 91 4.83 -10.99 4.85
C LYS A 91 3.41 -10.49 4.98
N ALA A 92 2.54 -10.97 4.13
CA ALA A 92 1.23 -10.36 4.09
C ALA A 92 0.23 -11.28 3.42
N ASP A 93 -1.04 -10.97 3.66
CA ASP A 93 -2.12 -11.57 2.91
C ASP A 93 -2.42 -10.64 1.74
N LEU A 94 -2.39 -11.18 0.55
CA LEU A 94 -2.62 -10.41 -0.66
C LEU A 94 -4.03 -10.67 -1.19
N HIS A 95 -4.72 -9.58 -1.49
CA HIS A 95 -6.05 -9.64 -2.10
C HIS A 95 -5.98 -8.79 -3.35
N ILE A 96 -5.81 -9.43 -4.50
CA ILE A 96 -5.42 -8.74 -5.72
C ILE A 96 -6.08 -9.36 -6.92
N GLN A 97 -6.03 -8.67 -8.05
CA GLN A 97 -6.48 -9.23 -9.32
C GLN A 97 -5.33 -9.82 -10.12
N HIS A 98 -4.24 -9.06 -10.22
CA HIS A 98 -3.08 -9.53 -10.97
C HIS A 98 -1.84 -9.38 -10.12
N LEU A 99 -1.00 -10.40 -10.13
CA LEU A 99 0.23 -10.41 -9.37
C LEU A 99 1.41 -10.64 -10.30
N VAL A 100 2.40 -9.77 -10.19
CA VAL A 100 3.68 -9.94 -10.87
C VAL A 100 4.76 -10.03 -9.79
N VAL A 101 5.53 -11.10 -9.82
CA VAL A 101 6.60 -11.31 -8.86
C VAL A 101 7.89 -11.40 -9.63
N GLU A 102 8.80 -10.46 -9.37
CA GLU A 102 10.10 -10.47 -10.04
C GLU A 102 11.05 -11.45 -9.36
N TYR A 103 12.01 -11.89 -10.13
CA TYR A 103 13.03 -12.78 -9.61
C TYR A 103 13.76 -12.10 -8.45
N GLY A 104 13.91 -12.81 -7.35
CA GLY A 104 14.54 -12.26 -6.16
C GLY A 104 13.58 -11.77 -5.10
N ALA A 105 12.33 -11.53 -5.47
CA ALA A 105 11.33 -11.09 -4.49
C ALA A 105 11.05 -12.21 -3.48
N HIS A 106 10.80 -11.81 -2.23
CA HIS A 106 10.44 -12.75 -1.18
C HIS A 106 9.01 -12.48 -0.75
N PHE A 107 8.19 -13.51 -0.82
CA PHE A 107 6.81 -13.42 -0.40
C PHE A 107 6.48 -14.58 0.52
N ASP A 108 5.87 -14.24 1.66
CA ASP A 108 5.43 -15.24 2.64
C ASP A 108 4.03 -14.83 3.08
N GLY A 109 3.07 -15.71 2.85
CA GLY A 109 1.69 -15.41 3.20
C GLY A 109 0.74 -16.07 2.23
N GLN A 110 -0.43 -15.50 2.11
CA GLN A 110 -1.47 -16.03 1.24
C GLN A 110 -1.83 -15.01 0.18
N CYS A 111 -2.23 -15.51 -0.97
CA CYS A 111 -2.65 -14.66 -2.07
C CYS A 111 -4.02 -15.12 -2.53
N SER A 112 -4.98 -14.23 -2.50
CA SER A 112 -6.34 -14.50 -2.94
C SER A 112 -6.70 -13.57 -4.07
N THR A 113 -7.48 -14.07 -5.01
CA THR A 113 -7.96 -13.23 -6.10
C THR A 113 -9.13 -12.40 -5.60
N LEU A 114 -9.07 -11.12 -5.87
CA LEU A 114 -10.12 -10.20 -5.49
C LEU A 114 -11.14 -10.13 -6.62
N ALA A 115 -12.37 -10.50 -6.34
CA ALA A 115 -13.41 -10.45 -7.36
C ALA A 115 -13.82 -9.01 -7.61
N GLU A 116 -14.37 -8.78 -8.79
CA GLU A 116 -14.84 -7.46 -9.14
C GLU A 116 -15.85 -6.97 -8.10
N GLY A 117 -15.64 -5.77 -7.59
CA GLY A 117 -16.51 -5.20 -6.58
C GLY A 117 -16.09 -5.50 -5.15
N GLU A 118 -15.25 -6.52 -4.94
CA GLU A 118 -14.84 -6.86 -3.59
C GLU A 118 -13.88 -5.84 -2.99
N PHE A 119 -13.15 -5.15 -3.83
CA PHE A 119 -12.21 -4.16 -3.35
C PHE A 119 -12.93 -3.08 -2.54
N GLU A 120 -14.03 -2.58 -3.05
CA GLU A 120 -14.82 -1.55 -2.37
C GLU A 120 -15.35 -2.06 -1.04
N LYS A 121 -15.74 -3.31 -1.00
CA LYS A 121 -16.29 -3.88 0.23
C LYS A 121 -15.24 -3.98 1.33
N VAL A 122 -14.04 -4.45 0.98
CA VAL A 122 -13.02 -4.66 2.01
C VAL A 122 -12.33 -3.37 2.38
N SER A 123 -12.18 -2.44 1.45
CA SER A 123 -11.50 -1.18 1.73
C SER A 123 -12.37 -0.22 2.51
N GLY A 124 -13.68 -0.31 2.36
CA GLY A 124 -14.56 0.65 2.95
C GLY A 124 -14.44 2.04 2.35
N THR A 125 -13.80 2.14 1.20
CA THR A 125 -13.59 3.41 0.52
C THR A 125 -14.36 3.53 -0.77
N GLY A 126 -15.14 2.53 -1.09
CA GLY A 126 -15.92 2.57 -2.32
C GLY A 126 -16.95 3.67 -2.30
N PRO A 127 -17.49 3.92 -3.42
CA PRO A 127 -18.53 4.92 -3.48
C PRO A 127 -19.70 4.59 -2.59
N LYS A 128 -19.64 3.93 -1.99
CA LYS A 128 -20.32 3.57 -0.95
C LYS A 128 -21.15 4.20 -0.44
N ALA A 129 -20.74 4.30 -0.82
CA ALA A 129 -21.03 4.57 -0.55
C ALA A 129 -21.84 4.43 -0.40
N GLU A 130 -21.83 4.29 -0.61
CA GLU A 130 -22.33 4.00 -0.50
C GLU A 130 -22.76 3.97 -0.28
#